data_d6765af352aa134e6b7ce1f160ebf71d
#
_entry.id   d6765af352aa134e6b7ce1f160ebf71d
#
_cell.length_a   1.000
_cell.length_b   1.000
_cell.length_c   1.000
_cell.angle_alpha   90.00
_cell.angle_beta   90.00
_cell.angle_gamma   90.00
#
_symmetry.space_group_name_H-M   'P 1'
#
loop_
_entity.id
_entity.type
_entity.pdbx_description
1 polymer ?
#
loop_
_entity_poly.entity_id
_entity_poly.type
_entity_poly.pdbx_seq_one_letter_code
_entity_poly.pdbx_strand_id
1 'polypeptide(L)'
;MRDIPNSALILGLAGLVPFFWGVATSYDPVLHNLSLTWLSERYTGSSVNLIYGTIILAFMSGVLWGFSANVSDKRRPIGLILSVLPALWAFFTFNGPFINPFISLIVGFLGVFAIDVRFYYWQLTPKWWLTLRSILTFCLLYTSPSPRDRIRS
;
A
#
# COMPACT_ATOMS: atom_id res chain seq x y z
N MET A 1 -2.69 25.12 -2.27
CA MET A 1 -2.39 23.78 -1.75
C MET A 1 -3.38 23.52 -0.64
N ARG A 2 -4.16 22.44 -0.76
CA ARG A 2 -5.12 22.08 0.29
C ARG A 2 -4.31 21.58 1.45
N ASP A 3 -4.52 22.18 2.63
CA ASP A 3 -3.71 21.96 3.82
C ASP A 3 -3.84 20.52 4.33
N ILE A 4 -2.89 19.67 3.93
CA ILE A 4 -2.74 18.33 4.50
C ILE A 4 -2.31 18.53 5.95
N PRO A 5 -2.99 17.95 6.95
CA PRO A 5 -2.54 18.04 8.33
C PRO A 5 -1.11 17.51 8.45
N ASN A 6 -0.22 18.25 9.11
CA ASN A 6 1.19 17.87 9.27
C ASN A 6 1.35 16.49 9.88
N SER A 7 0.50 16.13 10.83
CA SER A 7 0.47 14.79 11.42
C SER A 7 0.19 13.69 10.39
N ALA A 8 -0.77 13.90 9.49
CA ALA A 8 -1.11 12.93 8.45
C ALA A 8 0.02 12.79 7.42
N LEU A 9 0.67 13.90 7.06
CA LEU A 9 1.82 13.90 6.16
C LEU A 9 3.01 13.16 6.79
N ILE A 10 3.37 13.49 8.01
CA ILE A 10 4.50 12.87 8.72
C ILE A 10 4.27 11.37 8.90
N LEU A 11 3.10 10.96 9.37
CA LEU A 11 2.76 9.55 9.56
C LEU A 11 2.70 8.80 8.22
N GLY A 12 2.16 9.42 7.17
CA GLY A 12 2.13 8.85 5.83
C GLY A 12 3.54 8.62 5.28
N LEU A 13 4.44 9.60 5.40
CA LEU A 13 5.83 9.47 4.98
C LEU A 13 6.61 8.46 5.84
N ALA A 14 6.37 8.44 7.16
CA ALA A 14 6.94 7.43 8.05
C ALA A 14 6.52 6.01 7.64
N GLY A 15 5.30 5.84 7.13
CA GLY A 15 4.82 4.58 6.58
C GLY A 15 5.56 4.09 5.33
N LEU A 16 6.36 4.93 4.66
CA LEU A 16 7.22 4.52 3.54
C LEU A 16 8.58 3.94 3.98
N VAL A 17 8.98 4.15 5.23
CA VAL A 17 10.30 3.73 5.74
C VAL A 17 10.55 2.23 5.53
N PRO A 18 9.62 1.30 5.83
CA PRO A 18 9.85 -0.12 5.59
C PRO A 18 10.03 -0.47 4.11
N PHE A 19 9.40 0.27 3.19
CA PHE A 19 9.60 0.08 1.75
C PHE A 19 11.01 0.46 1.32
N PHE A 20 11.49 1.63 1.77
CA PHE A 20 12.87 2.06 1.51
C PHE A 20 13.89 1.10 2.12
N TRP A 21 13.63 0.58 3.32
CA TRP A 21 14.44 -0.45 3.95
C TRP A 21 14.50 -1.73 3.11
N GLY A 22 13.36 -2.21 2.62
CA GLY A 22 13.29 -3.37 1.73
C GLY A 22 14.07 -3.18 0.43
N VAL A 23 14.01 -1.98 -0.16
CA VAL A 23 14.82 -1.64 -1.35
C VAL A 23 16.31 -1.60 -1.00
N ALA A 24 16.71 -0.89 0.05
CA ALA A 24 18.10 -0.77 0.46
C ALA A 24 18.74 -2.15 0.71
N THR A 25 18.05 -3.01 1.46
CA THR A 25 18.52 -4.37 1.74
C THR A 25 18.45 -5.34 0.55
N SER A 26 17.75 -4.96 -0.53
CA SER A 26 17.75 -5.73 -1.79
C SER A 26 18.97 -5.41 -2.66
N TYR A 27 19.50 -4.18 -2.59
CA TYR A 27 20.60 -3.73 -3.45
C TYR A 27 21.98 -3.77 -2.77
N ASP A 28 22.04 -3.63 -1.44
CA ASP A 28 23.29 -3.62 -0.69
C ASP A 28 23.52 -4.98 0.03
N PRO A 29 24.55 -5.77 -0.42
CA PRO A 29 24.86 -7.06 0.21
C PRO A 29 25.29 -6.95 1.68
N VAL A 30 25.91 -5.84 2.08
CA VAL A 30 26.35 -5.63 3.46
C VAL A 30 25.15 -5.41 4.37
N LEU A 31 24.21 -4.54 3.96
CA LEU A 31 22.96 -4.33 4.67
C LEU A 31 22.10 -5.61 4.70
N HIS A 32 22.09 -6.37 3.61
CA HIS A 32 21.38 -7.65 3.54
C HIS A 32 21.89 -8.63 4.60
N ASN A 33 23.22 -8.88 4.64
CA ASN A 33 23.82 -9.80 5.59
C ASN A 33 23.68 -9.33 7.04
N LEU A 34 23.82 -8.03 7.31
CA LEU A 34 23.60 -7.44 8.63
C LEU A 34 22.15 -7.62 9.08
N SER A 35 21.21 -7.43 8.17
CA SER A 35 19.78 -7.62 8.43
C SER A 35 19.44 -9.08 8.75
N LEU A 36 20.04 -10.04 8.05
CA LEU A 36 19.87 -11.47 8.34
C LEU A 36 20.42 -11.86 9.72
N THR A 37 21.48 -11.19 10.18
CA THR A 37 22.10 -11.47 11.48
C THR A 37 21.26 -10.95 12.65
N TRP A 38 20.64 -9.76 12.49
CA TRP A 38 19.89 -9.09 13.57
C TRP A 38 18.38 -9.21 13.45
N LEU A 39 17.89 -9.37 12.21
CA LEU A 39 16.48 -9.48 11.86
C LEU A 39 16.30 -10.80 11.09
N SER A 40 15.12 -11.33 11.02
CA SER A 40 14.79 -12.53 10.24
C SER A 40 14.73 -12.19 8.73
N GLU A 41 14.86 -13.21 7.85
CA GLU A 41 14.62 -13.09 6.38
C GLU A 41 13.33 -12.36 6.03
N ARG A 42 12.31 -12.46 6.89
CA ARG A 42 11.01 -11.78 6.74
C ARG A 42 11.16 -10.25 6.67
N TYR A 43 12.17 -9.69 7.32
CA TYR A 43 12.40 -8.24 7.41
C TYR A 43 13.52 -7.76 6.48
N THR A 44 13.91 -8.58 5.51
CA THR A 44 15.04 -8.33 4.62
C THR A 44 14.60 -8.41 3.17
N GLY A 45 15.14 -7.54 2.34
CA GLY A 45 14.96 -7.55 0.90
C GLY A 45 13.50 -7.39 0.44
N SER A 46 13.17 -8.10 -0.61
CA SER A 46 11.83 -8.05 -1.23
C SER A 46 10.71 -8.61 -0.34
N SER A 47 11.05 -9.46 0.64
CA SER A 47 10.07 -10.07 1.55
C SER A 47 9.38 -9.01 2.41
N VAL A 48 10.12 -8.03 2.92
CA VAL A 48 9.53 -6.96 3.72
C VAL A 48 8.56 -6.11 2.89
N ASN A 49 8.90 -5.82 1.64
CA ASN A 49 8.03 -5.05 0.76
C ASN A 49 6.71 -5.75 0.46
N LEU A 50 6.73 -7.07 0.27
CA LEU A 50 5.52 -7.87 0.06
C LEU A 50 4.65 -7.92 1.30
N ILE A 51 5.23 -8.27 2.45
CA ILE A 51 4.48 -8.42 3.70
C ILE A 51 3.89 -7.07 4.12
N TYR A 52 4.73 -6.04 4.14
CA TYR A 52 4.31 -4.72 4.57
C TYR A 52 3.32 -4.08 3.59
N GLY A 53 3.54 -4.25 2.29
CA GLY A 53 2.60 -3.78 1.26
C GLY A 53 1.22 -4.41 1.40
N THR A 54 1.16 -5.72 1.71
CA THR A 54 -0.10 -6.41 1.97
C THR A 54 -0.82 -5.86 3.20
N ILE A 55 -0.07 -5.57 4.28
CA ILE A 55 -0.62 -4.95 5.50
C ILE A 55 -1.17 -3.56 5.19
N ILE A 56 -0.44 -2.73 4.45
CA ILE A 56 -0.89 -1.40 4.06
C ILE A 56 -2.14 -1.47 3.17
N LEU A 57 -2.21 -2.44 2.26
CA LEU A 57 -3.38 -2.63 1.40
C LEU A 57 -4.63 -2.96 2.23
N ALA A 58 -4.50 -3.86 3.21
CA ALA A 58 -5.58 -4.18 4.15
C ALA A 58 -5.94 -2.99 5.06
N PHE A 59 -4.95 -2.22 5.53
CA PHE A 59 -5.17 -1.02 6.31
C PHE A 59 -5.95 0.04 5.53
N MET A 60 -5.62 0.25 4.26
CA MET A 60 -6.36 1.17 3.39
C MET A 60 -7.82 0.76 3.21
N SER A 61 -8.08 -0.53 3.11
CA SER A 61 -9.44 -1.09 3.12
C SER A 61 -10.24 -0.61 4.36
N GLY A 62 -9.64 -0.70 5.55
CA GLY A 62 -10.24 -0.21 6.80
C GLY A 62 -10.49 1.30 6.81
N VAL A 63 -9.58 2.09 6.24
CA VAL A 63 -9.77 3.56 6.12
C VAL A 63 -10.98 3.88 5.21
N LEU A 64 -11.09 3.24 4.06
CA LEU A 64 -12.25 3.39 3.16
C LEU A 64 -13.56 2.96 3.83
N TRP A 65 -13.53 1.90 4.62
CA TRP A 65 -14.67 1.49 5.45
C TRP A 65 -15.09 2.61 6.41
N GLY A 66 -14.13 3.20 7.12
CA GLY A 66 -14.38 4.32 8.03
C GLY A 66 -15.02 5.52 7.34
N PHE A 67 -14.57 5.89 6.14
CA PHE A 67 -15.20 6.95 5.36
C PHE A 67 -16.64 6.62 4.98
N SER A 68 -16.90 5.38 4.55
CA SER A 68 -18.25 4.93 4.18
C SER A 68 -19.19 4.84 5.37
N ALA A 69 -18.70 4.42 6.54
CA ALA A 69 -19.49 4.26 7.75
C ALA A 69 -20.02 5.60 8.30
N ASN A 70 -19.24 6.68 8.13
CA ASN A 70 -19.58 8.01 8.64
C ASN A 70 -20.60 8.78 7.78
N VAL A 71 -21.06 8.22 6.68
CA VAL A 71 -21.98 8.90 5.77
C VAL A 71 -23.39 8.32 5.88
N SER A 72 -24.39 9.19 5.96
CA SER A 72 -25.82 8.83 5.96
C SER A 72 -26.45 9.05 4.58
N ASP A 73 -25.86 8.46 3.54
CA ASP A 73 -26.29 8.60 2.15
C ASP A 73 -26.66 7.23 1.55
N LYS A 74 -27.46 7.23 0.48
CA LYS A 74 -27.80 6.03 -0.32
C LYS A 74 -26.57 5.31 -0.89
N ARG A 75 -25.43 5.98 -0.94
CA ARG A 75 -24.13 5.43 -1.41
C ARG A 75 -23.39 4.62 -0.34
N ARG A 76 -23.79 4.73 0.92
CA ARG A 76 -23.16 4.03 2.06
C ARG A 76 -22.97 2.52 1.82
N PRO A 77 -23.99 1.74 1.42
CA PRO A 77 -23.81 0.30 1.22
C PRO A 77 -22.83 -0.02 0.10
N ILE A 78 -22.83 0.74 -1.00
CA ILE A 78 -21.87 0.56 -2.08
C ILE A 78 -20.46 0.90 -1.62
N GLY A 79 -20.29 1.98 -0.86
CA GLY A 79 -19.00 2.36 -0.29
C GLY A 79 -18.44 1.28 0.65
N LEU A 80 -19.27 0.70 1.51
CA LEU A 80 -18.89 -0.40 2.41
C LEU A 80 -18.45 -1.65 1.62
N ILE A 81 -19.17 -2.02 0.55
CA ILE A 81 -18.78 -3.15 -0.31
C ILE A 81 -17.43 -2.87 -0.98
N LEU A 82 -17.28 -1.69 -1.61
CA LEU A 82 -16.03 -1.32 -2.29
C LEU A 82 -14.83 -1.29 -1.33
N SER A 83 -15.04 -0.88 -0.07
CA SER A 83 -13.97 -0.78 0.91
C SER A 83 -13.39 -2.14 1.31
N VAL A 84 -14.14 -3.23 1.22
CA VAL A 84 -13.69 -4.57 1.60
C VAL A 84 -12.86 -5.24 0.49
N LEU A 85 -13.08 -4.85 -0.78
CA LEU A 85 -12.44 -5.48 -1.94
C LEU A 85 -10.90 -5.51 -1.85
N PRO A 86 -10.19 -4.44 -1.42
CA PRO A 86 -8.73 -4.47 -1.36
C PRO A 86 -8.18 -5.45 -0.32
N ALA A 87 -8.85 -5.61 0.83
CA ALA A 87 -8.45 -6.59 1.83
C ALA A 87 -8.67 -8.03 1.35
N LEU A 88 -9.78 -8.30 0.67
CA LEU A 88 -10.04 -9.60 0.05
C LEU A 88 -9.04 -9.89 -1.07
N TRP A 89 -8.74 -8.90 -1.91
CA TRP A 89 -7.70 -9.02 -2.93
C TRP A 89 -6.35 -9.41 -2.31
N ALA A 90 -5.92 -8.69 -1.27
CA ALA A 90 -4.69 -8.98 -0.54
C ALA A 90 -4.69 -10.41 0.03
N PHE A 91 -5.79 -10.84 0.63
CA PHE A 91 -5.93 -12.17 1.21
C PHE A 91 -5.78 -13.29 0.16
N PHE A 92 -6.49 -13.19 -0.95
CA PHE A 92 -6.49 -14.25 -1.98
C PHE A 92 -5.22 -14.29 -2.84
N THR A 93 -4.48 -13.18 -2.93
CA THR A 93 -3.34 -13.09 -3.86
C THR A 93 -1.98 -13.17 -3.17
N PHE A 94 -1.92 -13.01 -1.84
CA PHE A 94 -0.64 -12.95 -1.09
C PHE A 94 0.24 -14.21 -1.29
N ASN A 95 -0.35 -15.40 -1.30
CA ASN A 95 0.35 -16.68 -1.53
C ASN A 95 -0.29 -17.51 -2.65
N GLY A 96 -1.04 -16.87 -3.55
CA GLY A 96 -1.71 -17.58 -4.64
C GLY A 96 -0.72 -18.05 -5.71
N PRO A 97 -0.92 -19.25 -6.28
CA PRO A 97 -0.03 -19.81 -7.30
C PRO A 97 -0.19 -19.15 -8.67
N PHE A 98 -1.21 -18.32 -8.86
CA PHE A 98 -1.62 -17.86 -10.18
C PHE A 98 -1.03 -16.52 -10.62
N ILE A 99 -0.61 -15.66 -9.68
CA ILE A 99 -0.14 -14.30 -9.99
C ILE A 99 1.14 -14.04 -9.19
N ASN A 100 2.11 -13.38 -9.83
CA ASN A 100 3.30 -12.91 -9.13
C ASN A 100 2.88 -11.95 -7.99
N PRO A 101 3.31 -12.17 -6.74
CA PRO A 101 2.90 -11.39 -5.58
C PRO A 101 3.14 -9.87 -5.73
N PHE A 102 4.22 -9.46 -6.42
CA PHE A 102 4.49 -8.05 -6.69
C PHE A 102 3.50 -7.43 -7.66
N ILE A 103 3.16 -8.14 -8.74
CA ILE A 103 2.14 -7.70 -9.71
C ILE A 103 0.79 -7.58 -9.01
N SER A 104 0.45 -8.57 -8.18
CA SER A 104 -0.77 -8.54 -7.39
C SER A 104 -0.83 -7.33 -6.46
N LEU A 105 0.29 -7.00 -5.81
CA LEU A 105 0.38 -5.84 -4.93
C LEU A 105 0.19 -4.53 -5.70
N ILE A 106 0.84 -4.38 -6.85
CA ILE A 106 0.69 -3.21 -7.74
C ILE A 106 -0.77 -3.05 -8.17
N VAL A 107 -1.40 -4.12 -8.64
CA VAL A 107 -2.82 -4.12 -9.04
C VAL A 107 -3.71 -3.75 -7.85
N GLY A 108 -3.44 -4.28 -6.66
CA GLY A 108 -4.15 -3.94 -5.43
C GLY A 108 -4.07 -2.46 -5.09
N PHE A 109 -2.88 -1.85 -5.16
CA PHE A 109 -2.69 -0.42 -4.89
C PHE A 109 -3.36 0.48 -5.95
N LEU A 110 -3.30 0.09 -7.22
CA LEU A 110 -4.03 0.80 -8.28
C LEU A 110 -5.54 0.69 -8.08
N GLY A 111 -6.03 -0.48 -7.67
CA GLY A 111 -7.44 -0.69 -7.33
C GLY A 111 -7.91 0.19 -6.17
N VAL A 112 -7.15 0.24 -5.07
CA VAL A 112 -7.45 1.15 -3.94
C VAL A 112 -7.43 2.59 -4.40
N PHE A 113 -6.46 3.00 -5.19
CA PHE A 113 -6.38 4.37 -5.70
C PHE A 113 -7.59 4.73 -6.55
N ALA A 114 -8.07 3.82 -7.41
CA ALA A 114 -9.29 4.02 -8.19
C ALA A 114 -10.53 4.20 -7.28
N ILE A 115 -10.62 3.43 -6.18
CA ILE A 115 -11.69 3.58 -5.19
C ILE A 115 -11.56 4.94 -4.46
N ASP A 116 -10.35 5.36 -4.07
CA ASP A 116 -10.10 6.67 -3.45
C ASP A 116 -10.57 7.82 -4.35
N VAL A 117 -10.28 7.75 -5.65
CA VAL A 117 -10.76 8.72 -6.65
C VAL A 117 -12.28 8.72 -6.70
N ARG A 118 -12.91 7.55 -6.69
CA ARG A 118 -14.38 7.45 -6.68
C ARG A 118 -14.99 8.05 -5.43
N PHE A 119 -14.41 7.78 -4.27
CA PHE A 119 -14.82 8.33 -2.98
C PHE A 119 -14.65 9.86 -2.92
N TYR A 120 -13.59 10.38 -3.53
CA TYR A 120 -13.41 11.83 -3.68
C TYR A 120 -14.54 12.48 -4.47
N TYR A 121 -14.93 11.90 -5.62
CA TYR A 121 -16.06 12.41 -6.41
C TYR A 121 -17.41 12.27 -5.66
N TRP A 122 -17.53 11.28 -4.81
CA TRP A 122 -18.71 11.12 -3.94
C TRP A 122 -18.67 12.03 -2.71
N GLN A 123 -17.60 12.78 -2.51
CA GLN A 123 -17.38 13.63 -1.33
C GLN A 123 -17.38 12.87 0.01
N LEU A 124 -17.00 11.61 -0.01
CA LEU A 124 -16.90 10.77 1.17
C LEU A 124 -15.57 10.98 1.90
N THR A 125 -14.54 11.52 1.22
CA THR A 125 -13.20 11.73 1.75
C THR A 125 -12.90 13.21 1.99
N PRO A 126 -12.02 13.55 2.94
CA PRO A 126 -11.49 14.90 3.09
C PRO A 126 -10.79 15.37 1.79
N LYS A 127 -10.87 16.66 1.49
CA LYS A 127 -10.31 17.24 0.25
C LYS A 127 -8.79 17.03 0.09
N TRP A 128 -8.06 16.92 1.18
CA TRP A 128 -6.61 16.69 1.19
C TRP A 128 -6.22 15.21 1.02
N TRP A 129 -7.16 14.28 1.24
CA TRP A 129 -6.91 12.84 1.24
C TRP A 129 -6.34 12.34 -0.09
N LEU A 130 -6.98 12.69 -1.21
CA LEU A 130 -6.55 12.22 -2.52
C LEU A 130 -5.15 12.72 -2.89
N THR A 131 -4.78 13.95 -2.47
CA THR A 131 -3.43 14.49 -2.69
C THR A 131 -2.39 13.68 -1.92
N LEU A 132 -2.64 13.41 -0.64
CA LEU A 132 -1.76 12.56 0.17
C LEU A 132 -1.64 11.14 -0.43
N ARG A 133 -2.76 10.55 -0.83
CA ARG A 133 -2.77 9.21 -1.44
C ARG A 133 -2.00 9.16 -2.76
N SER A 134 -2.13 10.17 -3.60
CA SER A 134 -1.36 10.24 -4.85
C SER A 134 0.14 10.23 -4.60
N ILE A 135 0.62 11.02 -3.64
CA ILE A 135 2.03 11.07 -3.26
C ILE A 135 2.49 9.69 -2.76
N LEU A 136 1.77 9.09 -1.81
CA LEU A 136 2.14 7.81 -1.21
C LEU A 136 2.10 6.66 -2.23
N THR A 137 1.07 6.61 -3.06
CA THR A 137 0.92 5.56 -4.09
C THR A 137 2.03 5.67 -5.14
N PHE A 138 2.35 6.90 -5.58
CA PHE A 138 3.44 7.12 -6.53
C PHE A 138 4.80 6.69 -5.96
N CYS A 139 5.11 7.07 -4.72
CA CYS A 139 6.34 6.64 -4.04
C CYS A 139 6.40 5.10 -3.92
N LEU A 140 5.28 4.47 -3.60
CA LEU A 140 5.17 3.03 -3.41
C LEU A 140 5.37 2.26 -4.71
N LEU A 141 4.77 2.71 -5.81
CA LEU A 141 4.94 2.12 -7.13
C LEU A 141 6.38 2.29 -7.64
N TYR A 142 7.01 3.43 -7.34
CA TYR A 142 8.41 3.67 -7.73
C TYR A 142 9.40 2.81 -6.94
N THR A 143 9.12 2.50 -5.68
CA THR A 143 9.97 1.65 -4.83
C THR A 143 9.69 0.16 -5.00
N SER A 144 8.68 -0.22 -5.80
CA SER A 144 8.39 -1.63 -6.09
C SER A 144 9.47 -2.20 -7.04
N PRO A 145 10.21 -3.25 -6.64
CA PRO A 145 11.27 -3.81 -7.49
C PRO A 145 10.70 -4.31 -8.80
N SER A 146 11.34 -3.92 -9.90
CA SER A 146 10.96 -4.36 -11.24
C SER A 146 11.12 -5.87 -11.39
N PRO A 147 10.22 -6.57 -12.10
CA PRO A 147 10.37 -8.00 -12.39
C PRO A 147 11.67 -8.37 -13.12
N ARG A 148 12.35 -7.39 -13.71
CA ARG A 148 13.61 -7.57 -14.48
C ARG A 148 14.82 -7.87 -13.61
N ASP A 149 14.81 -7.54 -12.32
CA ASP A 149 15.98 -7.68 -11.45
C ASP A 149 16.21 -9.12 -10.99
N ARG A 150 15.25 -10.04 -11.19
CA ARG A 150 15.37 -11.47 -10.87
C ARG A 150 16.13 -12.31 -11.90
N ILE A 151 16.47 -11.77 -13.06
CA ILE A 151 17.14 -12.56 -14.14
C ILE A 151 18.65 -12.49 -13.99
N ARG A 152 19.20 -11.77 -13.02
CA ARG A 152 20.64 -11.56 -12.81
C ARG A 152 21.23 -12.19 -11.54
N SER A 153 20.47 -13.05 -10.86
CA SER A 153 21.01 -13.85 -9.74
C SER A 153 21.02 -15.32 -10.06
#